data_59cca7a978bb49eda962c44be87be020
#
_entry.id   59cca7a978bb49eda962c44be87be020
#
_cell.length_a   1.000
_cell.length_b   1.000
_cell.length_c   1.000
_cell.angle_alpha   90.00
_cell.angle_beta   90.00
_cell.angle_gamma   90.00
#
_symmetry.space_group_name_H-M   'P 1'
#
loop_
_entity.id
_entity.type
_entity.pdbx_description
1 polymer ?
#
loop_
_entity_poly.entity_id
_entity_poly.type
_entity_poly.pdbx_seq_one_letter_code
_entity_poly.pdbx_strand_id
1 'polypeptide(L)'
;MDRRNLIPGILENSEHKQTIVRSVYLQGLFSIVPRKLSEFHQPLKPLTEKLGQIAEIFGIGINEMALRYILAYSPDYIVIGVESVKQFQSNLTWFRKGPLKKSIVDQINSISYDLDFKLITPYQWPN
;
A
#
# COMPACT_ATOMS: atom_id res chain seq x y z
N MET A 1 4.67 1.49 1.03
CA MET A 1 3.77 0.60 1.79
C MET A 1 4.31 0.45 3.19
N ASP A 2 3.46 0.63 4.19
CA ASP A 2 3.84 0.47 5.59
C ASP A 2 4.10 -1.02 5.88
N ARG A 3 5.30 -1.36 6.34
CA ARG A 3 5.71 -2.74 6.64
C ARG A 3 5.84 -3.01 8.14
N ARG A 4 5.40 -2.08 9.00
CA ARG A 4 5.53 -2.24 10.46
C ARG A 4 4.87 -3.52 10.98
N ASN A 5 3.79 -3.93 10.33
CA ASN A 5 3.05 -5.14 10.70
C ASN A 5 3.59 -6.42 10.03
N LEU A 6 4.61 -6.30 9.16
CA LEU A 6 5.33 -7.43 8.57
C LEU A 6 6.54 -7.83 9.43
N ILE A 7 6.66 -7.29 10.65
CA ILE A 7 7.65 -7.73 11.63
C ILE A 7 7.36 -9.21 11.91
N PRO A 8 8.36 -10.11 11.76
CA PRO A 8 8.20 -11.52 12.08
C PRO A 8 7.57 -11.68 13.48
N GLY A 9 6.51 -12.46 13.58
CA GLY A 9 5.81 -12.73 14.82
C GLY A 9 4.50 -11.96 15.07
N ILE A 10 4.21 -10.85 14.37
CA ILE A 10 2.90 -10.18 14.53
C ILE A 10 1.81 -10.91 13.75
N LEU A 11 2.10 -11.33 12.51
CA LEU A 11 1.16 -12.11 11.70
C LEU A 11 1.27 -13.62 11.98
N GLU A 12 2.46 -14.10 12.37
CA GLU A 12 2.72 -15.53 12.62
C GLU A 12 2.17 -16.02 13.96
N ASN A 13 2.04 -15.15 14.97
CA ASN A 13 1.47 -15.50 16.29
C ASN A 13 -0.05 -15.31 16.39
N SER A 14 -0.74 -15.32 15.25
CA SER A 14 -2.17 -15.01 15.21
C SER A 14 -3.08 -16.23 15.24
N GLU A 15 -2.65 -17.39 15.75
CA GLU A 15 -3.45 -18.63 15.77
C GLU A 15 -4.88 -18.49 16.32
N HIS A 16 -5.19 -17.34 16.97
CA HIS A 16 -6.54 -17.02 17.45
C HIS A 16 -6.94 -15.54 17.27
N LYS A 17 -6.21 -14.76 16.45
CA LYS A 17 -6.48 -13.33 16.27
C LYS A 17 -6.80 -13.02 14.82
N GLN A 18 -7.88 -12.28 14.59
CA GLN A 18 -8.22 -11.77 13.27
C GLN A 18 -7.30 -10.60 12.91
N THR A 19 -6.78 -10.62 11.69
CA THR A 19 -5.94 -9.57 11.13
C THR A 19 -6.80 -8.62 10.31
N ILE A 20 -6.86 -7.35 10.72
CA ILE A 20 -7.58 -6.29 10.01
C ILE A 20 -6.56 -5.29 9.48
N VAL A 21 -6.46 -5.15 8.16
CA VAL A 21 -5.60 -4.16 7.51
C VAL A 21 -6.43 -2.95 7.10
N ARG A 22 -5.92 -1.75 7.41
CA ARG A 22 -6.52 -0.47 7.03
C ARG A 22 -5.51 0.45 6.35
N SER A 23 -5.99 1.57 5.80
CA SER A 23 -5.15 2.63 5.21
C SER A 23 -4.29 2.15 4.03
N VAL A 24 -4.79 1.20 3.26
CA VAL A 24 -4.08 0.60 2.11
C VAL A 24 -3.52 1.67 1.16
N TYR A 25 -4.25 2.76 0.96
CA TYR A 25 -3.91 3.85 0.03
C TYR A 25 -3.30 5.08 0.73
N LEU A 26 -3.05 5.04 2.04
CA LEU A 26 -2.54 6.18 2.84
C LEU A 26 -3.28 7.48 2.48
N GLN A 27 -4.60 7.50 2.63
CA GLN A 27 -5.47 8.65 2.29
C GLN A 27 -5.25 9.20 0.86
N GLY A 28 -5.02 8.31 -0.10
CA GLY A 28 -4.83 8.68 -1.50
C GLY A 28 -3.41 9.14 -1.86
N LEU A 29 -2.46 9.09 -0.93
CA LEU A 29 -1.07 9.49 -1.19
C LEU A 29 -0.48 8.81 -2.44
N PHE A 30 -0.80 7.54 -2.66
CA PHE A 30 -0.36 6.82 -3.86
C PHE A 30 -0.99 7.31 -5.17
N SER A 31 -2.08 8.06 -5.11
CA SER A 31 -2.72 8.65 -6.29
C SER A 31 -2.11 10.00 -6.66
N ILE A 32 -1.27 10.58 -5.79
CA ILE A 32 -0.63 11.86 -6.04
C ILE A 32 0.59 11.63 -6.94
N VAL A 33 0.65 12.37 -8.04
CA VAL A 33 1.85 12.39 -8.89
C VAL A 33 3.05 12.84 -8.05
N PRO A 34 4.21 12.14 -8.08
CA PRO A 34 5.34 12.43 -7.18
C PRO A 34 5.79 13.90 -7.17
N ARG A 35 5.72 14.60 -8.32
CA ARG A 35 6.06 16.04 -8.42
C ARG A 35 5.07 16.98 -7.73
N LYS A 36 3.87 16.47 -7.36
CA LYS A 36 2.81 17.23 -6.69
C LYS A 36 2.70 16.90 -5.19
N LEU A 37 3.61 16.12 -4.65
CA LEU A 37 3.66 15.86 -3.23
C LEU A 37 3.86 17.18 -2.47
N SER A 38 3.13 17.35 -1.36
CA SER A 38 3.33 18.49 -0.47
C SER A 38 4.77 18.50 0.08
N GLU A 39 5.24 19.64 0.55
CA GLU A 39 6.59 19.77 1.13
C GLU A 39 6.84 18.71 2.21
N PHE A 40 5.87 18.49 3.08
CA PHE A 40 5.91 17.44 4.10
C PHE A 40 6.15 16.04 3.54
N HIS A 41 5.56 15.72 2.39
CA HIS A 41 5.67 14.40 1.77
C HIS A 41 6.80 14.26 0.74
N GLN A 42 7.57 15.33 0.48
CA GLN A 42 8.70 15.27 -0.46
C GLN A 42 9.70 14.13 -0.18
N PRO A 43 10.02 13.77 1.09
CA PRO A 43 10.91 12.63 1.35
C PRO A 43 10.40 11.29 0.83
N LEU A 44 9.08 11.16 0.56
CA LEU A 44 8.49 9.95 -0.03
C LEU A 44 8.67 9.85 -1.55
N LYS A 45 9.09 10.93 -2.21
CA LYS A 45 9.20 10.99 -3.67
C LYS A 45 10.03 9.85 -4.27
N PRO A 46 11.25 9.53 -3.79
CA PRO A 46 12.04 8.44 -4.35
C PRO A 46 11.34 7.07 -4.22
N LEU A 47 10.63 6.85 -3.11
CA LEU A 47 9.88 5.62 -2.90
C LEU A 47 8.67 5.53 -3.83
N THR A 48 7.89 6.60 -3.94
CA THR A 48 6.70 6.63 -4.80
C THR A 48 7.07 6.49 -6.29
N GLU A 49 8.20 7.06 -6.72
CA GLU A 49 8.72 6.88 -8.07
C GLU A 49 9.13 5.43 -8.35
N LYS A 50 9.86 4.79 -7.43
CA LYS A 50 10.23 3.36 -7.55
C LYS A 50 9.01 2.45 -7.61
N LEU A 51 8.02 2.69 -6.74
CA LEU A 51 6.77 1.92 -6.75
C LEU A 51 5.99 2.15 -8.05
N GLY A 52 5.97 3.38 -8.57
CA GLY A 52 5.36 3.71 -9.86
C GLY A 52 6.02 2.97 -11.02
N GLN A 53 7.36 2.92 -11.06
CA GLN A 53 8.11 2.17 -12.07
C GLN A 53 7.80 0.67 -12.03
N ILE A 54 7.71 0.07 -10.85
CA ILE A 54 7.31 -1.34 -10.71
C ILE A 54 5.89 -1.53 -11.26
N ALA A 55 4.95 -0.68 -10.87
CA ALA A 55 3.57 -0.75 -11.36
C ALA A 55 3.49 -0.66 -12.89
N GLU A 56 4.27 0.25 -13.50
CA GLU A 56 4.36 0.42 -14.95
C GLU A 56 4.93 -0.81 -15.67
N ILE A 57 6.04 -1.39 -15.14
CA ILE A 57 6.65 -2.61 -15.71
C ILE A 57 5.63 -3.76 -15.76
N PHE A 58 4.76 -3.87 -14.76
CA PHE A 58 3.75 -4.93 -14.71
C PHE A 58 2.40 -4.52 -15.32
N GLY A 59 2.29 -3.33 -15.90
CA GLY A 59 1.07 -2.84 -16.58
C GLY A 59 -0.13 -2.70 -15.63
N ILE A 60 0.10 -2.37 -14.35
CA ILE A 60 -0.95 -2.21 -13.32
C ILE A 60 -0.87 -0.81 -12.71
N GLY A 61 -2.01 -0.30 -12.25
CA GLY A 61 -2.03 0.96 -11.49
C GLY A 61 -1.44 0.80 -10.08
N ILE A 62 -0.84 1.88 -9.55
CA ILE A 62 -0.21 1.85 -8.21
C ILE A 62 -1.21 1.49 -7.10
N ASN A 63 -2.48 1.92 -7.20
CA ASN A 63 -3.52 1.56 -6.24
C ASN A 63 -3.91 0.08 -6.36
N GLU A 64 -4.01 -0.45 -7.60
CA GLU A 64 -4.20 -1.89 -7.81
C GLU A 64 -3.04 -2.67 -7.17
N MET A 65 -1.81 -2.22 -7.43
CA MET A 65 -0.62 -2.83 -6.86
C MET A 65 -0.67 -2.83 -5.33
N ALA A 66 -1.04 -1.70 -4.70
CA ALA A 66 -1.12 -1.58 -3.25
C ALA A 66 -2.13 -2.55 -2.63
N LEU A 67 -3.34 -2.64 -3.20
CA LEU A 67 -4.38 -3.55 -2.70
C LEU A 67 -3.93 -5.02 -2.86
N ARG A 68 -3.47 -5.38 -4.04
CA ARG A 68 -3.08 -6.76 -4.35
C ARG A 68 -1.79 -7.20 -3.64
N TYR A 69 -0.92 -6.24 -3.27
CA TYR A 69 0.23 -6.48 -2.41
C TYR A 69 -0.23 -6.92 -1.01
N ILE A 70 -1.21 -6.22 -0.42
CA ILE A 70 -1.76 -6.59 0.89
C ILE A 70 -2.43 -7.98 0.83
N LEU A 71 -3.15 -8.29 -0.24
CA LEU A 71 -3.76 -9.61 -0.43
C LEU A 71 -2.73 -10.77 -0.42
N ALA A 72 -1.48 -10.50 -0.79
CA ALA A 72 -0.42 -11.53 -0.76
C ALA A 72 -0.04 -11.97 0.67
N TYR A 73 -0.47 -11.24 1.70
CA TYR A 73 -0.26 -11.59 3.10
C TYR A 73 -1.50 -12.19 3.77
N SER A 74 -2.55 -12.47 2.97
CA SER A 74 -3.77 -13.17 3.41
C SER A 74 -4.40 -12.61 4.69
N PRO A 75 -4.62 -11.28 4.82
CA PRO A 75 -5.33 -10.74 5.98
C PRO A 75 -6.79 -11.24 6.00
N ASP A 76 -7.37 -11.38 7.19
CA ASP A 76 -8.79 -11.76 7.35
C ASP A 76 -9.72 -10.67 6.80
N TYR A 77 -9.37 -9.40 7.02
CA TYR A 77 -10.16 -8.25 6.57
C TYR A 77 -9.28 -7.12 6.04
N ILE A 78 -9.78 -6.45 5.01
CA ILE A 78 -9.18 -5.21 4.48
C ILE A 78 -10.26 -4.12 4.51
N VAL A 79 -9.99 -3.04 5.23
CA VAL A 79 -10.86 -1.87 5.30
C VAL A 79 -10.37 -0.80 4.33
N ILE A 80 -11.20 -0.45 3.35
CA ILE A 80 -10.90 0.52 2.31
C ILE A 80 -11.97 1.61 2.30
N GLY A 81 -11.55 2.86 2.48
CA GLY A 81 -12.39 4.03 2.22
C GLY A 81 -12.55 4.27 0.72
N VAL A 82 -13.73 4.68 0.30
CA VAL A 82 -14.04 5.07 -1.08
C VAL A 82 -14.87 6.35 -1.11
N GLU A 83 -14.60 7.21 -2.08
CA GLU A 83 -15.30 8.50 -2.26
C GLU A 83 -16.24 8.47 -3.46
N SER A 84 -16.21 7.41 -4.27
CA SER A 84 -17.05 7.26 -5.45
C SER A 84 -17.37 5.80 -5.76
N VAL A 85 -18.50 5.60 -6.46
CA VAL A 85 -18.91 4.28 -6.97
C VAL A 85 -17.82 3.70 -7.91
N LYS A 86 -17.18 4.55 -8.72
CA LYS A 86 -16.09 4.13 -9.61
C LYS A 86 -14.90 3.57 -8.84
N GLN A 87 -14.48 4.21 -7.74
CA GLN A 87 -13.41 3.69 -6.88
C GLN A 87 -13.81 2.35 -6.25
N PHE A 88 -15.04 2.23 -5.78
CA PHE A 88 -15.56 0.98 -5.22
C PHE A 88 -15.51 -0.16 -6.25
N GLN A 89 -16.01 0.07 -7.46
CA GLN A 89 -15.98 -0.90 -8.55
C GLN A 89 -14.55 -1.32 -8.92
N SER A 90 -13.61 -0.36 -8.99
CA SER A 90 -12.21 -0.63 -9.24
C SER A 90 -11.62 -1.52 -8.14
N ASN A 91 -11.87 -1.21 -6.88
CA ASN A 91 -11.39 -2.00 -5.74
C ASN A 91 -11.93 -3.44 -5.78
N LEU A 92 -13.21 -3.63 -6.09
CA LEU A 92 -13.80 -4.96 -6.25
C LEU A 92 -13.15 -5.74 -7.41
N THR A 93 -12.89 -5.07 -8.52
CA THR A 93 -12.22 -5.67 -9.68
C THR A 93 -10.81 -6.13 -9.32
N TRP A 94 -10.04 -5.29 -8.63
CA TRP A 94 -8.68 -5.61 -8.20
C TRP A 94 -8.66 -6.71 -7.14
N PHE A 95 -9.59 -6.68 -6.20
CA PHE A 95 -9.74 -7.73 -5.20
C PHE A 95 -9.99 -9.11 -5.84
N ARG A 96 -10.88 -9.17 -6.84
CA ARG A 96 -11.20 -10.40 -7.58
C ARG A 96 -10.02 -10.95 -8.39
N LYS A 97 -9.06 -10.09 -8.80
CA LYS A 97 -7.82 -10.53 -9.44
C LYS A 97 -6.89 -11.28 -8.48
N GLY A 98 -7.15 -11.18 -7.17
CA GLY A 98 -6.37 -11.83 -6.13
C GLY A 98 -5.00 -11.18 -5.88
N PRO A 99 -4.12 -11.85 -5.11
CA PRO A 99 -2.81 -11.33 -4.73
C PRO A 99 -1.88 -11.09 -5.92
N LEU A 100 -0.85 -10.26 -5.70
CA LEU A 100 0.27 -10.14 -6.64
C LEU A 100 1.05 -11.46 -6.69
N LYS A 101 1.67 -11.72 -7.84
CA LYS A 101 2.66 -12.80 -7.97
C LYS A 101 3.81 -12.55 -7.00
N LYS A 102 4.36 -13.65 -6.45
CA LYS A 102 5.47 -13.59 -5.49
C LYS A 102 6.65 -12.76 -6.01
N SER A 103 7.00 -12.88 -7.29
CA SER A 103 8.11 -12.13 -7.90
C SER A 103 7.91 -10.61 -7.81
N ILE A 104 6.67 -10.12 -7.93
CA ILE A 104 6.35 -8.69 -7.80
C ILE A 104 6.43 -8.28 -6.33
N VAL A 105 5.91 -9.11 -5.43
CA VAL A 105 6.00 -8.87 -3.98
C VAL A 105 7.47 -8.79 -3.54
N ASP A 106 8.31 -9.71 -4.02
CA ASP A 106 9.74 -9.72 -3.71
C ASP A 106 10.45 -8.46 -4.23
N GLN A 107 10.12 -7.98 -5.43
CA GLN A 107 10.66 -6.71 -5.95
C GLN A 107 10.24 -5.51 -5.09
N ILE A 108 8.97 -5.43 -4.69
CA ILE A 108 8.50 -4.37 -3.79
C ILE A 108 9.23 -4.46 -2.45
N ASN A 109 9.44 -5.67 -1.92
CA ASN A 109 10.12 -5.89 -0.65
C ASN A 109 11.61 -5.58 -0.69
N SER A 110 12.25 -5.69 -1.86
CA SER A 110 13.66 -5.36 -2.04
C SER A 110 13.96 -3.85 -2.01
N ILE A 111 12.92 -3.00 -2.13
CA ILE A 111 13.12 -1.55 -2.01
C ILE A 111 13.53 -1.24 -0.57
N SER A 112 14.80 -0.84 -0.40
CA SER A 112 15.27 -0.30 0.88
C SER A 112 14.89 1.17 0.98
N TYR A 113 14.32 1.55 2.12
CA TYR A 113 14.04 2.94 2.46
C TYR A 113 14.07 3.13 3.97
N ASP A 114 14.58 4.26 4.38
CA ASP A 114 14.46 4.76 5.74
C ASP A 114 13.41 5.88 5.73
N LEU A 115 12.31 5.67 6.42
CA LEU A 115 11.21 6.62 6.46
C LEU A 115 10.92 7.03 7.90
N ASP A 116 10.80 8.35 8.11
CA ASP A 116 10.17 8.86 9.32
C ASP A 116 8.70 8.34 9.38
N PHE A 117 8.34 7.72 10.48
CA PHE A 117 6.99 7.20 10.70
C PHE A 117 5.89 8.24 10.54
N LYS A 118 6.19 9.52 10.78
CA LYS A 118 5.23 10.62 10.58
C LYS A 118 4.71 10.67 9.15
N LEU A 119 5.57 10.36 8.17
CA LEU A 119 5.21 10.42 6.75
C LEU A 119 4.15 9.39 6.33
N ILE A 120 4.06 8.29 7.05
CA ILE A 120 3.12 7.19 6.78
C ILE A 120 2.05 7.02 7.87
N THR A 121 1.91 8.04 8.71
CA THR A 121 0.98 8.05 9.84
C THR A 121 0.02 9.23 9.68
N PRO A 122 -1.13 9.07 8.98
CA PRO A 122 -1.99 10.17 8.56
C PRO A 122 -2.48 11.11 9.66
N TYR A 123 -2.67 10.62 10.88
CA TYR A 123 -3.10 11.45 12.01
C TYR A 123 -1.99 12.42 12.52
N GLN A 124 -0.76 12.29 12.02
CA GLN A 124 0.37 13.17 12.32
C GLN A 124 0.67 14.15 11.18
N TRP A 125 -0.10 14.12 10.10
CA TRP A 125 0.11 15.02 8.97
C TRP A 125 -0.34 16.43 9.33
N PRO A 126 0.37 17.46 8.83
CA PRO A 126 -0.08 18.83 8.99
C PRO A 126 -1.42 19.05 8.30
N ASN A 127 -2.27 19.85 8.95
CA ASN A 127 -3.57 20.28 8.39
C ASN A 127 -3.38 21.20 7.19
#